data_6435b64f61b7767a57b53f3e53c79f3f
#
_entry.id   6435b64f61b7767a57b53f3e53c79f3f
#
_cell.length_a   1.000
_cell.length_b   1.000
_cell.length_c   1.000
_cell.angle_alpha   90.00
_cell.angle_beta   90.00
_cell.angle_gamma   90.00
#
_symmetry.space_group_name_H-M   'P 1'
#
loop_
_entity.id
_entity.type
_entity.pdbx_description
1 polymer ?
#
loop_
_entity_poly.entity_id
_entity_poly.type
_entity_poly.pdbx_seq_one_letter_code
_entity_poly.pdbx_strand_id
1 'polypeptide(L)'
;MNTRFVETFLTLARLGSFRATATAMHATPAAISLRIKTLESELGVELIERDAPEFKLTANGERLLAHARSVVQATRSLQLAAQDETQLATRLRLGVVETVVHSWLPDYIRMLNLEYHRIVVDLTVDSSAVLGPRLRAGELDLVIQVEEAGDQEASIVSALLASYPVRWIARSDLIPASRAKHVAALLSKPVLTFGRGTAPQIAVEAIVRTLATRAGVPLADTQVTCMPSVAVIVKLLRDGYGIAAVPALFVEPYLTSGELGQLQVRPLPPPINVAMYYRDDADVGVLAAARVARNACDGYAKAMGRQLIEKRQ
;
A
#
# COMPACT_ATOMS: atom_id res chain seq x y z
N MET A 1 24.48 0.49 23.19
CA MET A 1 23.86 1.48 22.26
C MET A 1 22.53 1.94 22.85
N ASN A 2 22.33 3.24 23.04
CA ASN A 2 21.08 3.80 23.58
C ASN A 2 20.10 4.12 22.42
N THR A 3 18.91 3.52 22.43
CA THR A 3 17.90 3.73 21.39
C THR A 3 17.49 5.19 21.21
N ARG A 4 17.55 6.01 22.28
CA ARG A 4 17.30 7.44 22.19
C ARG A 4 18.33 8.18 21.31
N PHE A 5 19.56 7.66 21.19
CA PHE A 5 20.57 8.25 20.29
C PHE A 5 20.26 7.89 18.84
N VAL A 6 19.75 6.68 18.59
CA VAL A 6 19.29 6.24 17.27
C VAL A 6 18.07 7.06 16.83
N GLU A 7 17.10 7.30 17.72
CA GLU A 7 15.96 8.19 17.45
C GLU A 7 16.42 9.63 17.15
N THR A 8 17.44 10.12 17.89
CA THR A 8 18.00 11.45 17.63
C THR A 8 18.61 11.53 16.23
N PHE A 9 19.34 10.50 15.80
CA PHE A 9 19.90 10.43 14.44
C PHE A 9 18.82 10.44 13.36
N LEU A 10 17.77 9.64 13.51
CA LEU A 10 16.63 9.62 12.56
C LEU A 10 15.91 10.96 12.49
N THR A 11 15.66 11.59 13.64
CA THR A 11 14.99 12.89 13.70
C THR A 11 15.85 13.98 13.06
N LEU A 12 17.16 13.95 13.28
CA LEU A 12 18.12 14.88 12.68
C LEU A 12 18.21 14.68 11.16
N ALA A 13 18.26 13.44 10.69
CA ALA A 13 18.27 13.12 9.27
C ALA A 13 17.00 13.63 8.55
N ARG A 14 15.85 13.55 9.22
CA ARG A 14 14.56 14.04 8.70
C ARG A 14 14.47 15.57 8.65
N LEU A 15 14.89 16.25 9.73
CA LEU A 15 14.70 17.70 9.87
C LEU A 15 15.86 18.52 9.27
N GLY A 16 16.99 17.92 8.99
CA GLY A 16 18.17 18.58 8.42
C GLY A 16 18.75 19.69 9.30
N SER A 17 18.41 19.74 10.61
CA SER A 17 18.80 20.83 11.47
C SER A 17 18.90 20.41 12.93
N PHE A 18 20.06 20.65 13.56
CA PHE A 18 20.27 20.42 14.98
C PHE A 18 19.33 21.22 15.87
N ARG A 19 19.00 22.47 15.47
CA ARG A 19 18.09 23.33 16.21
C ARG A 19 16.64 22.84 16.11
N ALA A 20 16.19 22.47 14.91
CA ALA A 20 14.85 21.91 14.70
C ALA A 20 14.70 20.57 15.44
N THR A 21 15.74 19.73 15.40
CA THR A 21 15.78 18.46 16.15
C THR A 21 15.69 18.68 17.66
N ALA A 22 16.44 19.65 18.17
CA ALA A 22 16.40 20.00 19.59
C ALA A 22 15.00 20.42 20.05
N THR A 23 14.33 21.26 19.26
CA THR A 23 12.93 21.66 19.52
C THR A 23 11.99 20.45 19.49
N ALA A 24 12.07 19.61 18.44
CA ALA A 24 11.22 18.42 18.28
C ALA A 24 11.40 17.37 19.39
N MET A 25 12.62 17.27 19.95
CA MET A 25 12.95 16.31 21.00
C MET A 25 12.95 16.91 22.40
N HIS A 26 12.49 18.13 22.59
CA HIS A 26 12.51 18.86 23.87
C HIS A 26 13.89 18.82 24.54
N ALA A 27 14.94 19.12 23.78
CA ALA A 27 16.33 19.07 24.20
C ALA A 27 17.10 20.34 23.78
N THR A 28 18.35 20.48 24.22
CA THR A 28 19.22 21.56 23.72
C THR A 28 20.02 21.09 22.49
N PRO A 29 20.42 22.01 21.58
CA PRO A 29 21.26 21.66 20.43
C PRO A 29 22.58 20.96 20.86
N ALA A 30 23.15 21.37 21.98
CA ALA A 30 24.36 20.73 22.56
C ALA A 30 24.09 19.28 22.95
N ALA A 31 22.93 18.98 23.55
CA ALA A 31 22.55 17.63 23.90
C ALA A 31 22.32 16.75 22.64
N ILE A 32 21.73 17.30 21.58
CA ILE A 32 21.57 16.60 20.29
C ILE A 32 22.96 16.27 19.72
N SER A 33 23.86 17.27 19.66
CA SER A 33 25.23 17.06 19.15
C SER A 33 25.99 16.01 19.95
N LEU A 34 25.85 15.98 21.27
CA LEU A 34 26.48 14.98 22.14
C LEU A 34 25.93 13.56 21.84
N ARG A 35 24.60 13.42 21.71
CA ARG A 35 23.98 12.12 21.39
C ARG A 35 24.47 11.55 20.06
N ILE A 36 24.58 12.40 19.03
CA ILE A 36 25.11 12.00 17.72
C ILE A 36 26.57 11.59 17.84
N LYS A 37 27.43 12.38 18.49
CA LYS A 37 28.84 12.04 18.70
C LYS A 37 29.01 10.72 19.44
N THR A 38 28.18 10.48 20.46
CA THR A 38 28.20 9.21 21.20
C THR A 38 27.81 8.04 20.31
N LEU A 39 26.76 8.21 19.49
CA LEU A 39 26.32 7.18 18.54
C LEU A 39 27.39 6.88 17.49
N GLU A 40 28.02 7.91 16.92
CA GLU A 40 29.14 7.77 15.98
C GLU A 40 30.32 7.01 16.62
N SER A 41 30.64 7.35 17.87
CA SER A 41 31.69 6.67 18.62
C SER A 41 31.38 5.20 18.90
N GLU A 42 30.12 4.86 19.25
CA GLU A 42 29.68 3.48 19.47
C GLU A 42 29.66 2.65 18.18
N LEU A 43 29.34 3.28 17.04
CA LEU A 43 29.30 2.61 15.74
C LEU A 43 30.66 2.58 15.02
N GLY A 44 31.62 3.41 15.46
CA GLY A 44 32.95 3.53 14.86
C GLY A 44 32.95 4.21 13.50
N VAL A 45 31.89 4.95 13.14
CA VAL A 45 31.75 5.65 11.86
C VAL A 45 31.12 7.03 12.04
N GLU A 46 31.47 7.99 11.18
CA GLU A 46 30.79 9.27 11.11
C GLU A 46 29.49 9.14 10.32
N LEU A 47 28.41 9.75 10.85
CA LEU A 47 27.07 9.74 10.26
C LEU A 47 26.74 11.06 9.55
N ILE A 48 27.41 12.15 9.94
CA ILE A 48 27.12 13.51 9.49
C ILE A 48 28.40 14.16 8.96
N GLU A 49 28.32 14.83 7.81
CA GLU A 49 29.40 15.63 7.27
C GLU A 49 29.50 16.94 8.07
N ARG A 50 30.63 17.16 8.78
CA ARG A 50 30.81 18.32 9.66
C ARG A 50 31.28 19.56 8.92
N ASP A 51 31.97 19.38 7.79
CA ASP A 51 32.57 20.44 7.00
C ASP A 51 31.65 20.95 5.88
N ALA A 52 30.43 20.40 5.75
CA ALA A 52 29.46 20.84 4.77
C ALA A 52 28.79 22.16 5.23
N PRO A 53 28.56 23.13 4.33
CA PRO A 53 27.87 24.39 4.67
C PRO A 53 26.40 24.18 5.05
N GLU A 54 25.81 23.10 4.57
CA GLU A 54 24.45 22.65 4.88
C GLU A 54 24.49 21.25 5.50
N PHE A 55 23.42 20.89 6.23
CA PHE A 55 23.30 19.57 6.83
C PHE A 55 23.32 18.49 5.74
N LYS A 56 24.24 17.53 5.90
CA LYS A 56 24.38 16.39 5.01
C LYS A 56 24.81 15.14 5.76
N LEU A 57 24.25 14.00 5.38
CA LEU A 57 24.67 12.69 5.86
C LEU A 57 25.93 12.22 5.11
N THR A 58 26.79 11.47 5.79
CA THR A 58 27.85 10.71 5.13
C THR A 58 27.26 9.50 4.39
N ALA A 59 28.03 8.87 3.51
CA ALA A 59 27.65 7.60 2.88
C ALA A 59 27.32 6.51 3.92
N ASN A 60 28.01 6.50 5.06
CA ASN A 60 27.70 5.63 6.20
C ASN A 60 26.38 6.01 6.86
N GLY A 61 26.10 7.32 7.03
CA GLY A 61 24.85 7.82 7.56
C GLY A 61 23.66 7.37 6.71
N GLU A 62 23.72 7.55 5.41
CA GLU A 62 22.67 7.11 4.49
C GLU A 62 22.45 5.60 4.53
N ARG A 63 23.52 4.82 4.47
CA ARG A 63 23.45 3.36 4.55
C ARG A 63 22.80 2.87 5.85
N LEU A 64 23.10 3.52 6.98
CA LEU A 64 22.62 3.10 8.30
C LEU A 64 21.20 3.57 8.62
N LEU A 65 20.59 4.48 7.85
CA LEU A 65 19.21 4.95 8.08
C LEU A 65 18.19 3.81 8.16
N ALA A 66 18.24 2.86 7.23
CA ALA A 66 17.32 1.72 7.23
C ALA A 66 17.47 0.84 8.46
N HIS A 67 18.70 0.57 8.88
CA HIS A 67 19.01 -0.21 10.09
C HIS A 67 18.61 0.54 11.36
N ALA A 68 18.83 1.86 11.43
CA ALA A 68 18.42 2.70 12.54
C ALA A 68 16.88 2.68 12.73
N ARG A 69 16.13 2.76 11.63
CA ARG A 69 14.66 2.61 11.65
C ARG A 69 14.24 1.26 12.21
N SER A 70 14.86 0.16 11.73
CA SER A 70 14.56 -1.19 12.22
C SER A 70 14.79 -1.33 13.73
N VAL A 71 15.85 -0.73 14.26
CA VAL A 71 16.14 -0.74 15.70
C VAL A 71 15.08 0.01 16.51
N VAL A 72 14.71 1.23 16.08
CA VAL A 72 13.68 2.02 16.76
C VAL A 72 12.33 1.30 16.69
N GLN A 73 11.98 0.73 15.55
CA GLN A 73 10.74 -0.02 15.36
C GLN A 73 10.70 -1.27 16.24
N ALA A 74 11.80 -2.03 16.34
CA ALA A 74 11.90 -3.19 17.22
C ALA A 74 11.77 -2.78 18.70
N THR A 75 12.36 -1.65 19.10
CA THR A 75 12.23 -1.11 20.46
C THR A 75 10.78 -0.73 20.78
N ARG A 76 10.09 -0.06 19.86
CA ARG A 76 8.68 0.28 20.02
C ARG A 76 7.80 -0.97 20.09
N SER A 77 8.09 -1.97 19.25
CA SER A 77 7.39 -3.28 19.31
C SER A 77 7.61 -3.99 20.65
N LEU A 78 8.80 -3.91 21.21
CA LEU A 78 9.10 -4.46 22.55
C LEU A 78 8.33 -3.71 23.64
N GLN A 79 8.26 -2.37 23.55
CA GLN A 79 7.47 -1.55 24.48
C GLN A 79 5.98 -1.89 24.39
N LEU A 80 5.45 -2.12 23.18
CA LEU A 80 4.10 -2.62 22.95
C LEU A 80 3.85 -3.95 23.64
N ALA A 81 4.73 -4.91 23.47
CA ALA A 81 4.59 -6.23 24.08
C ALA A 81 4.69 -6.21 25.61
N ALA A 82 5.31 -5.16 26.17
CA ALA A 82 5.45 -4.98 27.61
C ALA A 82 4.28 -4.19 28.27
N GLN A 83 3.47 -3.50 27.47
CA GLN A 83 2.30 -2.78 27.97
C GLN A 83 1.09 -3.72 28.05
N ASP A 84 0.13 -3.39 28.92
CA ASP A 84 -1.18 -4.03 28.87
C ASP A 84 -1.89 -3.56 27.60
N GLU A 85 -1.76 -4.34 26.53
CA GLU A 85 -2.22 -4.04 25.17
C GLU A 85 -3.71 -3.70 25.13
N THR A 86 -4.50 -4.19 26.08
CA THR A 86 -5.95 -3.94 26.14
C THR A 86 -6.29 -2.49 26.51
N GLN A 87 -5.35 -1.73 27.05
CA GLN A 87 -5.55 -0.35 27.51
C GLN A 87 -5.21 0.73 26.47
N LEU A 88 -4.73 0.34 25.27
CA LEU A 88 -4.45 1.31 24.22
C LEU A 88 -5.72 2.02 23.76
N ALA A 89 -5.89 3.26 24.19
CA ALA A 89 -6.97 4.13 23.75
C ALA A 89 -6.40 5.12 22.72
N THR A 90 -6.73 4.94 21.46
CA THR A 90 -6.33 5.86 20.39
C THR A 90 -7.41 5.99 19.34
N ARG A 91 -7.45 7.11 18.65
CA ARG A 91 -8.24 7.30 17.43
C ARG A 91 -7.34 7.01 16.26
N LEU A 92 -7.61 5.92 15.54
CA LEU A 92 -6.88 5.51 14.36
C LEU A 92 -7.53 6.08 13.10
N ARG A 93 -6.88 7.03 12.44
CA ARG A 93 -7.31 7.55 11.13
C ARG A 93 -6.76 6.65 10.04
N LEU A 94 -7.61 5.71 9.61
CA LEU A 94 -7.26 4.64 8.68
C LEU A 94 -7.70 4.99 7.26
N GLY A 95 -6.75 5.04 6.32
CA GLY A 95 -7.01 5.15 4.88
C GLY A 95 -6.89 3.81 4.18
N VAL A 96 -7.88 3.42 3.37
CA VAL A 96 -7.80 2.17 2.60
C VAL A 96 -8.31 2.36 1.17
N VAL A 97 -7.73 1.62 0.23
CA VAL A 97 -8.29 1.52 -1.13
C VAL A 97 -9.44 0.51 -1.18
N GLU A 98 -10.34 0.66 -2.16
CA GLU A 98 -11.53 -0.17 -2.32
C GLU A 98 -11.19 -1.67 -2.46
N THR A 99 -10.02 -2.01 -2.99
CA THR A 99 -9.50 -3.38 -3.05
C THR A 99 -9.47 -4.06 -1.68
N VAL A 100 -9.07 -3.32 -0.64
CA VAL A 100 -9.00 -3.82 0.74
C VAL A 100 -10.41 -3.92 1.35
N VAL A 101 -11.29 -2.96 1.02
CA VAL A 101 -12.70 -2.97 1.47
C VAL A 101 -13.40 -4.24 1.03
N HIS A 102 -13.23 -4.63 -0.24
CA HIS A 102 -13.86 -5.82 -0.82
C HIS A 102 -13.13 -7.14 -0.53
N SER A 103 -12.16 -7.12 0.37
CA SER A 103 -11.42 -8.31 0.76
C SER A 103 -11.38 -8.47 2.29
N TRP A 104 -10.28 -8.19 2.92
CA TRP A 104 -10.01 -8.50 4.33
C TRP A 104 -10.25 -7.34 5.31
N LEU A 105 -10.73 -6.18 4.88
CA LEU A 105 -11.03 -5.07 5.80
C LEU A 105 -12.03 -5.48 6.92
N PRO A 106 -13.13 -6.21 6.63
CA PRO A 106 -14.05 -6.64 7.69
C PRO A 106 -13.37 -7.52 8.76
N ASP A 107 -12.49 -8.43 8.33
CA ASP A 107 -11.71 -9.27 9.24
C ASP A 107 -10.72 -8.45 10.07
N TYR A 108 -10.06 -7.48 9.44
CA TYR A 108 -9.16 -6.56 10.10
C TYR A 108 -9.86 -5.76 11.21
N ILE A 109 -10.98 -5.11 10.89
CA ILE A 109 -11.73 -4.33 11.87
C ILE A 109 -12.22 -5.21 13.03
N ARG A 110 -12.70 -6.42 12.72
CA ARG A 110 -13.14 -7.37 13.76
C ARG A 110 -11.97 -7.79 14.66
N MET A 111 -10.82 -8.17 14.09
CA MET A 111 -9.63 -8.54 14.85
C MET A 111 -9.09 -7.37 15.68
N LEU A 112 -9.08 -6.16 15.13
CA LEU A 112 -8.64 -4.97 15.83
C LEU A 112 -9.53 -4.68 17.04
N ASN A 113 -10.84 -4.76 16.88
CA ASN A 113 -11.79 -4.54 17.98
C ASN A 113 -11.72 -5.63 19.09
N LEU A 114 -11.43 -6.87 18.71
CA LEU A 114 -11.25 -7.97 19.67
C LEU A 114 -9.97 -7.83 20.48
N GLU A 115 -8.88 -7.41 19.83
CA GLU A 115 -7.56 -7.31 20.45
C GLU A 115 -7.38 -5.96 21.17
N TYR A 116 -7.96 -4.87 20.63
CA TYR A 116 -7.82 -3.49 21.13
C TYR A 116 -9.17 -2.77 21.14
N HIS A 117 -10.05 -3.15 22.06
CA HIS A 117 -11.41 -2.63 22.14
C HIS A 117 -11.54 -1.11 22.37
N ARG A 118 -10.45 -0.42 22.72
CA ARG A 118 -10.39 1.05 22.91
C ARG A 118 -9.86 1.82 21.71
N ILE A 119 -9.44 1.14 20.64
CA ILE A 119 -9.05 1.80 19.40
C ILE A 119 -10.31 2.13 18.60
N VAL A 120 -10.55 3.43 18.41
CA VAL A 120 -11.67 3.92 17.58
C VAL A 120 -11.16 4.18 16.18
N VAL A 121 -11.68 3.45 15.20
CA VAL A 121 -11.29 3.59 13.79
C VAL A 121 -12.10 4.68 13.11
N ASP A 122 -11.39 5.65 12.53
CA ASP A 122 -11.93 6.68 11.63
C ASP A 122 -11.51 6.32 10.20
N LEU A 123 -12.44 5.73 9.44
CA LEU A 123 -12.16 5.12 8.14
C LEU A 123 -12.35 6.10 6.99
N THR A 124 -11.33 6.21 6.13
CA THR A 124 -11.39 6.89 4.83
C THR A 124 -11.17 5.87 3.72
N VAL A 125 -12.08 5.83 2.75
CA VAL A 125 -11.92 5.00 1.55
C VAL A 125 -11.71 5.92 0.36
N ASP A 126 -10.55 5.82 -0.30
CA ASP A 126 -10.20 6.64 -1.46
C ASP A 126 -9.10 5.97 -2.31
N SER A 127 -8.70 6.63 -3.39
CA SER A 127 -7.58 6.22 -4.24
C SER A 127 -6.22 6.49 -3.58
N SER A 128 -5.17 5.76 -3.99
CA SER A 128 -3.80 5.99 -3.52
C SER A 128 -3.33 7.43 -3.75
N ALA A 129 -3.77 8.06 -4.85
CA ALA A 129 -3.44 9.45 -5.16
C ALA A 129 -3.94 10.46 -4.12
N VAL A 130 -5.00 10.11 -3.36
CA VAL A 130 -5.55 10.93 -2.26
C VAL A 130 -4.97 10.49 -0.92
N LEU A 131 -4.89 9.18 -0.68
CA LEU A 131 -4.49 8.64 0.63
C LEU A 131 -3.02 8.93 0.95
N GLY A 132 -2.11 8.74 0.00
CA GLY A 132 -0.67 8.96 0.20
C GLY A 132 -0.33 10.38 0.66
N PRO A 133 -0.77 11.44 -0.05
CA PRO A 133 -0.57 12.84 0.40
C PRO A 133 -1.14 13.11 1.79
N ARG A 134 -2.31 12.56 2.14
CA ARG A 134 -2.93 12.74 3.46
C ARG A 134 -2.15 12.07 4.60
N LEU A 135 -1.54 10.91 4.33
CA LEU A 135 -0.61 10.29 5.27
C LEU A 135 0.61 11.20 5.53
N ARG A 136 1.21 11.74 4.46
CA ARG A 136 2.36 12.66 4.56
C ARG A 136 2.02 13.94 5.32
N ALA A 137 0.82 14.48 5.10
CA ALA A 137 0.31 15.64 5.83
C ALA A 137 -0.06 15.34 7.30
N GLY A 138 -0.02 14.06 7.74
CA GLY A 138 -0.41 13.67 9.09
C GLY A 138 -1.92 13.70 9.33
N GLU A 139 -2.73 13.72 8.28
CA GLU A 139 -4.18 13.62 8.34
C GLU A 139 -4.67 12.18 8.49
N LEU A 140 -3.85 11.21 8.07
CA LEU A 140 -4.05 9.77 8.28
C LEU A 140 -2.88 9.21 9.08
N ASP A 141 -3.11 8.14 9.83
CA ASP A 141 -2.13 7.49 10.68
C ASP A 141 -1.60 6.20 10.05
N LEU A 142 -2.48 5.43 9.42
CA LEU A 142 -2.18 4.19 8.72
C LEU A 142 -2.92 4.19 7.38
N VAL A 143 -2.21 3.89 6.30
CA VAL A 143 -2.79 3.79 4.96
C VAL A 143 -2.49 2.42 4.37
N ILE A 144 -3.50 1.79 3.76
CA ILE A 144 -3.36 0.53 3.05
C ILE A 144 -3.83 0.78 1.61
N GLN A 145 -2.88 0.83 0.68
CA GLN A 145 -3.13 1.27 -0.68
C GLN A 145 -2.34 0.45 -1.71
N VAL A 146 -2.57 0.73 -2.99
CA VAL A 146 -1.75 0.15 -4.06
C VAL A 146 -0.31 0.61 -3.87
N GLU A 147 0.62 -0.33 -4.04
CA GLU A 147 2.06 -0.08 -3.95
C GLU A 147 2.48 1.05 -4.89
N GLU A 148 3.12 2.05 -4.34
CA GLU A 148 3.71 3.15 -5.12
C GLU A 148 5.09 2.75 -5.64
N ALA A 149 5.32 2.96 -6.94
CA ALA A 149 6.65 2.84 -7.52
C ALA A 149 7.41 4.15 -7.29
N GLY A 150 8.59 4.08 -6.70
CA GLY A 150 9.46 5.24 -6.50
C GLY A 150 10.27 5.17 -5.20
N ASP A 151 11.11 6.16 -5.01
CA ASP A 151 11.90 6.31 -3.80
C ASP A 151 10.98 6.57 -2.61
N GLN A 152 11.06 5.71 -1.61
CA GLN A 152 10.31 5.87 -0.38
C GLN A 152 10.89 7.04 0.39
N GLU A 153 10.04 8.00 0.74
CA GLU A 153 10.43 9.07 1.65
C GLU A 153 10.96 8.49 2.96
N ALA A 154 12.06 9.05 3.42
CA ALA A 154 12.73 8.58 4.63
C ALA A 154 11.84 8.56 5.88
N SER A 155 10.76 9.34 5.89
CA SER A 155 9.79 9.46 6.98
C SER A 155 8.62 8.47 6.92
N ILE A 156 8.51 7.67 5.85
CA ILE A 156 7.43 6.71 5.67
C ILE A 156 7.97 5.29 5.73
N VAL A 157 7.37 4.50 6.60
CA VAL A 157 7.58 3.05 6.65
C VAL A 157 6.56 2.40 5.74
N SER A 158 7.02 1.50 4.87
CA SER A 158 6.13 0.71 4.01
C SER A 158 6.34 -0.77 4.21
N ALA A 159 5.28 -1.55 4.00
CA ALA A 159 5.35 -2.99 4.01
C ALA A 159 4.36 -3.58 3.01
N LEU A 160 4.87 -4.37 2.08
CA LEU A 160 4.05 -5.08 1.12
C LEU A 160 3.21 -6.14 1.86
N LEU A 161 1.91 -6.21 1.56
CA LEU A 161 0.98 -7.13 2.20
C LEU A 161 0.55 -8.26 1.27
N ALA A 162 -0.05 -7.91 0.13
CA ALA A 162 -0.62 -8.87 -0.79
C ALA A 162 -0.54 -8.41 -2.24
N SER A 163 -0.66 -9.39 -3.15
CA SER A 163 -0.75 -9.21 -4.59
C SER A 163 -2.05 -9.85 -5.08
N TYR A 164 -2.83 -9.11 -5.84
CA TYR A 164 -4.12 -9.54 -6.39
C TYR A 164 -3.98 -9.78 -7.88
N PRO A 165 -3.99 -11.04 -8.34
CA PRO A 165 -3.92 -11.36 -9.77
C PRO A 165 -5.12 -10.78 -10.53
N VAL A 166 -4.87 -10.00 -11.57
CA VAL A 166 -5.89 -9.40 -12.43
C VAL A 166 -6.22 -10.30 -13.61
N ARG A 167 -7.51 -10.36 -13.99
CA ARG A 167 -8.00 -11.17 -15.09
C ARG A 167 -8.93 -10.34 -15.99
N TRP A 168 -9.05 -10.75 -17.25
CA TRP A 168 -10.03 -10.24 -18.17
C TRP A 168 -11.34 -10.98 -17.95
N ILE A 169 -12.36 -10.30 -17.45
CA ILE A 169 -13.64 -10.88 -17.01
C ILE A 169 -14.77 -10.28 -17.83
N ALA A 170 -15.73 -11.12 -18.22
CA ALA A 170 -16.97 -10.69 -18.86
C ALA A 170 -18.13 -11.62 -18.44
N ARG A 171 -19.35 -11.20 -18.72
CA ARG A 171 -20.51 -12.10 -18.65
C ARG A 171 -20.31 -13.29 -19.62
N SER A 172 -20.65 -14.50 -19.19
CA SER A 172 -20.28 -15.74 -19.90
C SER A 172 -20.81 -15.80 -21.34
N ASP A 173 -21.99 -15.22 -21.61
CA ASP A 173 -22.58 -15.16 -22.95
C ASP A 173 -21.82 -14.23 -23.92
N LEU A 174 -20.99 -13.34 -23.41
CA LEU A 174 -20.13 -12.43 -24.22
C LEU A 174 -18.79 -13.05 -24.58
N ILE A 175 -18.48 -14.23 -24.03
CA ILE A 175 -17.18 -14.89 -24.25
C ILE A 175 -17.30 -15.88 -25.40
N PRO A 176 -16.61 -15.65 -26.53
CA PRO A 176 -16.62 -16.60 -27.64
C PRO A 176 -16.06 -17.96 -27.23
N ALA A 177 -16.66 -19.06 -27.73
CA ALA A 177 -16.13 -20.41 -27.49
C ALA A 177 -14.71 -20.60 -28.04
N SER A 178 -14.35 -19.92 -29.14
CA SER A 178 -13.03 -19.95 -29.74
C SER A 178 -12.11 -18.94 -29.10
N ARG A 179 -11.02 -19.37 -28.49
CA ARG A 179 -9.99 -18.50 -27.88
C ARG A 179 -9.37 -17.52 -28.89
N ALA A 180 -9.27 -17.88 -30.15
CA ALA A 180 -8.76 -17.01 -31.20
C ALA A 180 -9.61 -15.71 -31.36
N LYS A 181 -10.89 -15.74 -30.97
CA LYS A 181 -11.79 -14.59 -31.03
C LYS A 181 -11.79 -13.73 -29.77
N HIS A 182 -11.06 -14.10 -28.71
CA HIS A 182 -11.10 -13.39 -27.43
C HIS A 182 -10.54 -11.95 -27.53
N VAL A 183 -9.48 -11.74 -28.32
CA VAL A 183 -8.92 -10.39 -28.54
C VAL A 183 -9.93 -9.52 -29.28
N ALA A 184 -10.56 -10.05 -30.35
CA ALA A 184 -11.59 -9.32 -31.07
C ALA A 184 -12.78 -8.96 -30.18
N ALA A 185 -13.22 -9.91 -29.32
CA ALA A 185 -14.29 -9.67 -28.36
C ALA A 185 -13.92 -8.55 -27.36
N LEU A 186 -12.67 -8.57 -26.85
CA LEU A 186 -12.18 -7.52 -25.95
C LEU A 186 -12.20 -6.14 -26.62
N LEU A 187 -11.74 -6.04 -27.87
CA LEU A 187 -11.63 -4.78 -28.58
C LEU A 187 -12.99 -4.23 -29.11
N SER A 188 -14.01 -5.10 -29.23
CA SER A 188 -15.34 -4.73 -29.72
C SER A 188 -16.32 -4.28 -28.63
N LYS A 189 -15.92 -4.28 -27.37
CA LYS A 189 -16.74 -3.94 -26.21
C LYS A 189 -16.07 -2.89 -25.33
N PRO A 190 -16.82 -2.12 -24.52
CA PRO A 190 -16.24 -1.25 -23.52
C PRO A 190 -15.36 -2.06 -22.55
N VAL A 191 -14.12 -1.61 -22.35
CA VAL A 191 -13.20 -2.18 -21.39
C VAL A 191 -13.27 -1.37 -20.09
N LEU A 192 -13.81 -1.98 -19.05
CA LEU A 192 -13.97 -1.36 -17.75
C LEU A 192 -12.67 -1.53 -16.94
N THR A 193 -12.24 -0.46 -16.30
CA THR A 193 -11.05 -0.45 -15.43
C THR A 193 -11.23 0.53 -14.27
N PHE A 194 -10.24 0.61 -13.41
CA PHE A 194 -10.24 1.46 -12.22
C PHE A 194 -10.26 2.97 -12.57
N GLY A 195 -10.33 3.80 -11.54
CA GLY A 195 -10.38 5.25 -11.67
C GLY A 195 -9.21 5.81 -12.49
N ARG A 196 -9.48 6.91 -13.20
CA ARG A 196 -8.50 7.58 -14.07
C ARG A 196 -7.24 8.00 -13.29
N GLY A 197 -6.07 7.81 -13.92
CA GLY A 197 -4.77 8.14 -13.33
C GLY A 197 -4.21 7.09 -12.37
N THR A 198 -4.94 5.99 -12.11
CA THR A 198 -4.42 4.88 -11.30
C THR A 198 -3.48 3.98 -12.11
N ALA A 199 -2.49 3.38 -11.46
CA ALA A 199 -1.57 2.45 -12.12
C ALA A 199 -2.27 1.29 -12.85
N PRO A 200 -3.30 0.64 -12.30
CA PRO A 200 -4.07 -0.37 -13.03
C PRO A 200 -4.75 0.17 -14.29
N GLN A 201 -5.32 1.38 -14.24
CA GLN A 201 -5.96 2.00 -15.40
C GLN A 201 -4.95 2.25 -16.52
N ILE A 202 -3.80 2.85 -16.20
CA ILE A 202 -2.73 3.14 -17.16
C ILE A 202 -2.23 1.85 -17.82
N ALA A 203 -2.05 0.79 -17.06
CA ALA A 203 -1.62 -0.51 -17.55
C ALA A 203 -2.64 -1.14 -18.52
N VAL A 204 -3.94 -1.07 -18.18
CA VAL A 204 -5.03 -1.57 -19.04
C VAL A 204 -5.10 -0.80 -20.36
N GLU A 205 -5.03 0.53 -20.33
CA GLU A 205 -5.01 1.35 -21.57
C GLU A 205 -3.83 1.01 -22.47
N ALA A 206 -2.63 0.82 -21.91
CA ALA A 206 -1.44 0.45 -22.65
C ALA A 206 -1.61 -0.94 -23.34
N ILE A 207 -2.21 -1.90 -22.63
CA ILE A 207 -2.49 -3.23 -23.17
C ILE A 207 -3.52 -3.15 -24.30
N VAL A 208 -4.66 -2.47 -24.09
CA VAL A 208 -5.71 -2.31 -25.11
C VAL A 208 -5.15 -1.65 -26.36
N ARG A 209 -4.38 -0.58 -26.21
CA ARG A 209 -3.69 0.09 -27.33
C ARG A 209 -2.78 -0.85 -28.10
N THR A 210 -1.98 -1.63 -27.42
CA THR A 210 -1.05 -2.61 -28.02
C THR A 210 -1.83 -3.69 -28.80
N LEU A 211 -2.90 -4.21 -28.22
CA LEU A 211 -3.75 -5.23 -28.85
C LEU A 211 -4.48 -4.68 -30.07
N ALA A 212 -5.01 -3.46 -30.00
CA ALA A 212 -5.69 -2.78 -31.12
C ALA A 212 -4.72 -2.58 -32.29
N THR A 213 -3.51 -2.07 -32.03
CA THR A 213 -2.47 -1.91 -33.05
C THR A 213 -2.13 -3.23 -33.74
N ARG A 214 -1.93 -4.31 -32.96
CA ARG A 214 -1.61 -5.65 -33.50
C ARG A 214 -2.77 -6.26 -34.31
N ALA A 215 -4.00 -5.94 -33.94
CA ALA A 215 -5.19 -6.45 -34.61
C ALA A 215 -5.63 -5.56 -35.79
N GLY A 216 -4.97 -4.43 -36.06
CA GLY A 216 -5.35 -3.48 -37.09
C GLY A 216 -6.66 -2.73 -36.79
N VAL A 217 -7.07 -2.64 -35.50
CA VAL A 217 -8.27 -1.93 -35.05
C VAL A 217 -7.91 -0.48 -34.77
N PRO A 218 -8.60 0.51 -35.35
CA PRO A 218 -8.36 1.92 -35.04
C PRO A 218 -8.59 2.19 -33.54
N LEU A 219 -7.74 3.00 -32.91
CA LEU A 219 -7.87 3.33 -31.49
C LEU A 219 -9.19 4.07 -31.18
N ALA A 220 -9.71 4.82 -32.14
CA ALA A 220 -11.00 5.48 -32.01
C ALA A 220 -12.19 4.51 -31.85
N ASP A 221 -12.02 3.26 -32.28
CA ASP A 221 -13.04 2.21 -32.18
C ASP A 221 -12.91 1.41 -30.87
N THR A 222 -11.88 1.70 -30.06
CA THR A 222 -11.69 1.08 -28.74
C THR A 222 -12.19 2.01 -27.63
N GLN A 223 -12.87 1.45 -26.65
CA GLN A 223 -13.40 2.21 -25.52
C GLN A 223 -12.88 1.66 -24.20
N VAL A 224 -12.06 2.48 -23.48
CA VAL A 224 -11.69 2.20 -22.10
C VAL A 224 -12.47 3.12 -21.17
N THR A 225 -13.25 2.54 -20.28
CA THR A 225 -14.16 3.26 -19.38
C THR A 225 -13.63 3.14 -17.95
N CYS A 226 -13.27 4.30 -17.36
CA CYS A 226 -12.74 4.36 -16.01
C CYS A 226 -13.89 4.39 -14.99
N MET A 227 -13.84 3.52 -14.00
CA MET A 227 -14.80 3.41 -12.91
C MET A 227 -14.08 3.49 -11.58
N PRO A 228 -14.42 4.46 -10.71
CA PRO A 228 -13.72 4.59 -9.40
C PRO A 228 -14.16 3.51 -8.41
N SER A 229 -15.29 2.81 -8.66
CA SER A 229 -15.85 1.82 -7.75
C SER A 229 -15.83 0.41 -8.33
N VAL A 230 -15.22 -0.53 -7.59
CA VAL A 230 -15.23 -1.98 -7.90
C VAL A 230 -16.66 -2.53 -7.93
N ALA A 231 -17.53 -2.09 -7.03
CA ALA A 231 -18.92 -2.53 -6.99
C ALA A 231 -19.67 -2.15 -8.28
N VAL A 232 -19.40 -0.96 -8.83
CA VAL A 232 -19.95 -0.52 -10.12
C VAL A 232 -19.42 -1.37 -11.26
N ILE A 233 -18.12 -1.66 -11.29
CA ILE A 233 -17.51 -2.54 -12.31
C ILE A 233 -18.19 -3.91 -12.29
N VAL A 234 -18.33 -4.53 -11.12
CA VAL A 234 -18.93 -5.85 -10.96
C VAL A 234 -20.42 -5.83 -11.44
N LYS A 235 -21.16 -4.79 -11.06
CA LYS A 235 -22.55 -4.63 -11.50
C LYS A 235 -22.66 -4.55 -13.03
N LEU A 236 -21.86 -3.69 -13.67
CA LEU A 236 -21.85 -3.53 -15.12
C LEU A 236 -21.40 -4.80 -15.86
N LEU A 237 -20.45 -5.56 -15.30
CA LEU A 237 -20.06 -6.87 -15.84
C LEU A 237 -21.23 -7.83 -15.87
N ARG A 238 -21.98 -7.95 -14.77
CA ARG A 238 -23.15 -8.82 -14.66
C ARG A 238 -24.28 -8.39 -15.59
N ASP A 239 -24.44 -7.11 -15.79
CA ASP A 239 -25.42 -6.57 -16.75
C ASP A 239 -24.95 -6.74 -18.22
N GLY A 240 -23.73 -7.23 -18.47
CA GLY A 240 -23.19 -7.47 -19.82
C GLY A 240 -22.79 -6.20 -20.56
N TYR A 241 -22.51 -5.12 -19.85
CA TYR A 241 -22.13 -3.84 -20.46
C TYR A 241 -20.78 -3.92 -21.18
N GLY A 242 -19.85 -4.72 -20.68
CA GLY A 242 -18.50 -4.79 -21.26
C GLY A 242 -17.64 -5.90 -20.67
N ILE A 243 -16.32 -5.72 -20.81
CA ILE A 243 -15.28 -6.60 -20.31
C ILE A 243 -14.43 -5.81 -19.30
N ALA A 244 -14.08 -6.38 -18.17
CA ALA A 244 -13.25 -5.69 -17.17
C ALA A 244 -11.91 -6.37 -16.93
N ALA A 245 -10.91 -5.54 -16.59
CA ALA A 245 -9.66 -5.98 -15.99
C ALA A 245 -9.75 -5.80 -14.46
N VAL A 246 -10.05 -6.87 -13.75
CA VAL A 246 -10.25 -6.85 -12.28
C VAL A 246 -9.59 -8.05 -11.61
N PRO A 247 -9.23 -7.95 -10.31
CA PRO A 247 -8.88 -9.12 -9.53
C PRO A 247 -10.00 -10.15 -9.54
N ALA A 248 -9.63 -11.42 -9.82
CA ALA A 248 -10.59 -12.52 -9.85
C ALA A 248 -11.34 -12.69 -8.52
N LEU A 249 -10.69 -12.31 -7.42
CA LEU A 249 -11.26 -12.32 -6.07
C LEU A 249 -12.61 -11.58 -5.99
N PHE A 250 -12.76 -10.45 -6.67
CA PHE A 250 -14.00 -9.63 -6.58
C PHE A 250 -15.20 -10.25 -7.31
N VAL A 251 -14.94 -11.18 -8.19
CA VAL A 251 -15.94 -11.82 -9.03
C VAL A 251 -16.00 -13.35 -8.82
N GLU A 252 -15.25 -13.86 -7.85
CA GLU A 252 -15.13 -15.29 -7.57
C GLU A 252 -16.50 -16.01 -7.46
N PRO A 253 -17.50 -15.51 -6.70
CA PRO A 253 -18.80 -16.17 -6.62
C PRO A 253 -19.51 -16.27 -7.98
N TYR A 254 -19.33 -15.29 -8.85
CA TYR A 254 -19.94 -15.25 -10.19
C TYR A 254 -19.15 -16.09 -11.20
N LEU A 255 -17.84 -16.27 -10.99
CA LEU A 255 -17.04 -17.22 -11.76
C LEU A 255 -17.43 -18.66 -11.41
N THR A 256 -17.61 -18.94 -10.13
CA THR A 256 -18.03 -20.27 -9.63
C THR A 256 -19.44 -20.63 -10.08
N SER A 257 -20.36 -19.68 -10.08
CA SER A 257 -21.73 -19.90 -10.60
C SER A 257 -21.82 -19.99 -12.14
N GLY A 258 -20.76 -19.59 -12.85
CA GLY A 258 -20.77 -19.51 -14.31
C GLY A 258 -21.48 -18.30 -14.90
N GLU A 259 -21.96 -17.34 -14.08
CA GLU A 259 -22.56 -16.07 -14.54
C GLU A 259 -21.51 -15.23 -15.27
N LEU A 260 -20.29 -15.15 -14.71
CA LEU A 260 -19.14 -14.51 -15.32
C LEU A 260 -18.10 -15.54 -15.75
N GLY A 261 -17.28 -15.19 -16.71
CA GLY A 261 -16.19 -16.02 -17.19
C GLY A 261 -14.92 -15.21 -17.48
N GLN A 262 -13.83 -15.91 -17.74
CA GLN A 262 -12.53 -15.34 -18.03
C GLN A 262 -12.18 -15.43 -19.51
N LEU A 263 -11.80 -14.29 -20.11
CA LEU A 263 -11.23 -14.28 -21.46
C LEU A 263 -9.74 -14.67 -21.40
N GLN A 264 -9.31 -15.51 -22.32
CA GLN A 264 -7.92 -15.95 -22.48
C GLN A 264 -7.17 -14.96 -23.41
N VAL A 265 -6.97 -13.74 -22.93
CA VAL A 265 -6.24 -12.68 -23.65
C VAL A 265 -4.88 -12.48 -23.01
N ARG A 266 -3.86 -12.26 -23.84
CA ARG A 266 -2.50 -11.94 -23.41
C ARG A 266 -2.03 -10.64 -24.10
N PRO A 267 -1.27 -9.77 -23.38
CA PRO A 267 -0.81 -9.95 -22.00
C PRO A 267 -1.95 -9.79 -20.98
N LEU A 268 -1.77 -10.41 -19.80
CA LEU A 268 -2.62 -10.11 -18.64
C LEU A 268 -2.23 -8.76 -18.07
N PRO A 269 -3.18 -8.00 -17.50
CA PRO A 269 -2.84 -6.84 -16.69
C PRO A 269 -1.94 -7.23 -15.52
N PRO A 270 -1.02 -6.35 -15.09
CA PRO A 270 -0.19 -6.62 -13.93
C PRO A 270 -1.06 -6.84 -12.67
N PRO A 271 -0.59 -7.63 -11.72
CA PRO A 271 -1.30 -7.80 -10.46
C PRO A 271 -1.33 -6.47 -9.69
N ILE A 272 -2.36 -6.28 -8.89
CA ILE A 272 -2.45 -5.14 -7.98
C ILE A 272 -1.74 -5.51 -6.68
N ASN A 273 -0.59 -4.91 -6.45
CA ASN A 273 0.13 -5.05 -5.19
C ASN A 273 -0.42 -4.04 -4.18
N VAL A 274 -0.73 -4.51 -2.98
CA VAL A 274 -1.21 -3.68 -1.88
C VAL A 274 -0.18 -3.68 -0.77
N ALA A 275 0.18 -2.47 -0.32
CA ALA A 275 1.11 -2.24 0.77
C ALA A 275 0.47 -1.36 1.84
N MET A 276 0.94 -1.48 3.07
CA MET A 276 0.60 -0.55 4.14
C MET A 276 1.72 0.46 4.34
N TYR A 277 1.31 1.67 4.75
CA TYR A 277 2.18 2.82 4.95
C TYR A 277 1.81 3.52 6.25
N TYR A 278 2.80 3.92 7.03
CA TYR A 278 2.66 4.76 8.21
C TYR A 278 3.93 5.57 8.42
N ARG A 279 3.85 6.65 9.20
CA ARG A 279 5.03 7.46 9.47
C ARG A 279 6.00 6.74 10.41
N ASP A 280 7.28 7.01 10.28
CA ASP A 280 8.35 6.42 11.10
C ASP A 280 8.24 6.81 12.60
N ASP A 281 7.57 7.95 12.89
CA ASP A 281 7.26 8.43 14.25
C ASP A 281 5.89 7.96 14.78
N ALA A 282 5.24 7.00 14.11
CA ALA A 282 3.95 6.47 14.49
C ALA A 282 3.90 6.00 15.95
N ASP A 283 2.78 6.27 16.62
CA ASP A 283 2.56 5.86 17.99
C ASP A 283 2.31 4.34 18.14
N VAL A 284 2.28 3.90 19.38
CA VAL A 284 2.12 2.49 19.75
C VAL A 284 0.79 1.92 19.23
N GLY A 285 -0.29 2.71 19.23
CA GLY A 285 -1.60 2.29 18.73
C GLY A 285 -1.60 2.06 17.22
N VAL A 286 -0.92 2.91 16.45
CA VAL A 286 -0.76 2.73 15.00
C VAL A 286 0.06 1.48 14.70
N LEU A 287 1.14 1.21 15.46
CA LEU A 287 1.96 0.01 15.27
C LEU A 287 1.18 -1.26 15.61
N ALA A 288 0.35 -1.23 16.66
CA ALA A 288 -0.56 -2.31 17.00
C ALA A 288 -1.55 -2.57 15.85
N ALA A 289 -2.18 -1.52 15.34
CA ALA A 289 -3.11 -1.61 14.22
C ALA A 289 -2.43 -2.16 12.94
N ALA A 290 -1.20 -1.75 12.65
CA ALA A 290 -0.42 -2.25 11.52
C ALA A 290 -0.09 -3.75 11.65
N ARG A 291 0.21 -4.22 12.88
CA ARG A 291 0.42 -5.64 13.17
C ARG A 291 -0.85 -6.46 12.93
N VAL A 292 -1.99 -5.98 13.42
CA VAL A 292 -3.29 -6.64 13.21
C VAL A 292 -3.68 -6.66 11.74
N ALA A 293 -3.43 -5.57 10.99
CA ALA A 293 -3.68 -5.51 9.55
C ALA A 293 -2.90 -6.58 8.78
N ARG A 294 -1.62 -6.77 9.12
CA ARG A 294 -0.79 -7.84 8.54
C ARG A 294 -1.37 -9.22 8.84
N ASN A 295 -1.73 -9.48 10.10
CA ASN A 295 -2.31 -10.78 10.52
C ASN A 295 -3.64 -11.07 9.82
N ALA A 296 -4.50 -10.07 9.69
CA ALA A 296 -5.78 -10.19 8.99
C ALA A 296 -5.59 -10.51 7.50
N CYS A 297 -4.68 -9.77 6.83
CA CYS A 297 -4.33 -10.02 5.44
C CYS A 297 -3.77 -11.44 5.24
N ASP A 298 -2.86 -11.87 6.12
CA ASP A 298 -2.25 -13.20 6.08
C ASP A 298 -3.28 -14.32 6.26
N GLY A 299 -4.19 -14.17 7.21
CA GLY A 299 -5.29 -15.11 7.47
C GLY A 299 -6.22 -15.23 6.27
N TYR A 300 -6.63 -14.09 5.73
CA TYR A 300 -7.49 -14.03 4.55
C TYR A 300 -6.84 -14.64 3.31
N ALA A 301 -5.57 -14.32 3.03
CA ALA A 301 -4.82 -14.86 1.89
C ALA A 301 -4.68 -16.39 1.96
N LYS A 302 -4.50 -16.94 3.17
CA LYS A 302 -4.47 -18.39 3.38
C LYS A 302 -5.83 -19.06 3.08
N ALA A 303 -6.93 -18.39 3.48
CA ALA A 303 -8.28 -18.92 3.27
C ALA A 303 -8.69 -18.90 1.79
N MET A 304 -8.36 -17.81 1.07
CA MET A 304 -8.73 -17.63 -0.34
C MET A 304 -7.85 -18.37 -1.32
N GLY A 305 -6.60 -18.63 -0.97
CA GLY A 305 -5.63 -19.31 -1.83
C GLY A 305 -4.94 -18.43 -2.86
N ARG A 306 -3.76 -18.88 -3.32
CA ARG A 306 -2.83 -18.10 -4.17
C ARG A 306 -3.38 -17.69 -5.53
N GLN A 307 -4.41 -18.36 -6.02
CA GLN A 307 -5.01 -18.00 -7.33
C GLN A 307 -5.78 -16.69 -7.28
N LEU A 308 -6.28 -16.31 -6.10
CA LEU A 308 -7.10 -15.12 -5.86
C LEU A 308 -6.33 -14.00 -5.18
N ILE A 309 -5.46 -14.34 -4.23
CA ILE A 309 -4.61 -13.40 -3.50
C ILE A 309 -3.31 -14.09 -3.07
N GLU A 310 -2.18 -13.46 -3.35
CA GLU A 310 -0.87 -13.93 -2.94
C GLU A 310 -0.33 -13.08 -1.80
N LYS A 311 0.06 -13.73 -0.69
CA LYS A 311 0.85 -13.10 0.34
C LYS A 311 2.23 -12.73 -0.23
N ARG A 312 2.71 -11.52 0.07
CA ARG A 312 4.07 -11.10 -0.21
C ARG A 312 4.87 -11.03 1.10
N GLN A 313 6.10 -11.51 1.04
CA GLN A 313 7.05 -11.47 2.17
C GLN A 313 7.92 -10.22 2.09
#